data_c0a9f67d31ad7bcac5ee7963f5ae7176
#
_entry.id   c0a9f67d31ad7bcac5ee7963f5ae7176
#
_cell.length_a   1.000
_cell.length_b   1.000
_cell.length_c   1.000
_cell.angle_alpha   90.00
_cell.angle_beta   90.00
_cell.angle_gamma   90.00
#
_symmetry.space_group_name_H-M   'P 1'
#
loop_
_entity.id
_entity.type
_entity.pdbx_description
1 polymer ?
#
loop_
_entity_poly.entity_id
_entity_poly.type
_entity_poly.pdbx_seq_one_letter_code
_entity_poly.pdbx_strand_id
1 'polypeptide(L)'
;FNPSEGIVEQNPDEINLTLYEIFKPEKRPFFTNNVSIFETPINIFYSNRIGSNIFFNDFSYKTLINNAVKLYGESKSDLAYGIIVSDMEIDEKINFYPKIKSSIARLRKTILDETSYIGLMATNYNDFRYNSDVYSIDGLINLYDNRLRIPCNSI
;
A
#
# COMPACT_ATOMS: atom_id res chain seq x y z
N PHE A 1 -14.57 20.34 7.05
CA PHE A 1 -13.53 19.60 6.33
C PHE A 1 -13.72 20.00 4.89
N ASN A 2 -12.92 20.94 4.44
CA ASN A 2 -12.89 21.26 3.02
C ASN A 2 -11.91 20.24 2.43
N PRO A 3 -12.31 19.34 1.54
CA PRO A 3 -11.36 18.60 0.76
C PRO A 3 -10.71 19.68 -0.12
N SER A 4 -9.64 20.29 0.39
CA SER A 4 -8.74 20.96 -0.50
C SER A 4 -8.44 19.90 -1.56
N GLU A 5 -8.59 20.25 -2.82
CA GLU A 5 -8.00 19.55 -3.95
C GLU A 5 -6.50 19.44 -3.72
N GLY A 6 -6.13 18.78 -2.64
CA GLY A 6 -4.82 18.23 -2.44
C GLY A 6 -4.74 17.15 -3.50
N ILE A 7 -4.32 17.56 -4.64
CA ILE A 7 -3.90 16.75 -5.74
C ILE A 7 -2.97 15.70 -5.10
N VAL A 8 -3.51 14.53 -4.85
CA VAL A 8 -2.66 13.35 -4.72
C VAL A 8 -2.08 13.24 -6.13
N GLU A 9 -0.89 13.81 -6.30
CA GLU A 9 -0.24 13.93 -7.60
C GLU A 9 -0.29 12.57 -8.26
N GLN A 10 -0.93 12.51 -9.41
CA GLN A 10 -0.95 11.28 -10.19
C GLN A 10 0.47 11.05 -10.68
N ASN A 11 0.95 9.84 -10.56
CA ASN A 11 2.17 9.46 -11.26
C ASN A 11 1.94 9.70 -12.76
N PRO A 12 2.90 10.29 -13.48
CA PRO A 12 2.77 10.54 -14.91
C PRO A 12 2.40 9.24 -15.63
N ASP A 13 1.40 9.31 -16.50
CA ASP A 13 0.94 8.19 -17.33
C ASP A 13 2.09 7.76 -18.25
N GLU A 14 2.72 6.65 -17.91
CA GLU A 14 3.63 5.95 -18.82
C GLU A 14 2.89 4.77 -19.44
N ILE A 15 2.96 4.68 -20.76
CA ILE A 15 2.35 3.60 -21.51
C ILE A 15 3.13 2.30 -21.18
N ASN A 16 2.46 1.38 -20.52
CA ASN A 16 2.99 0.04 -20.30
C ASN A 16 2.71 -0.82 -21.54
N LEU A 17 3.73 -1.10 -22.31
CA LEU A 17 3.66 -1.98 -23.48
C LEU A 17 3.88 -3.47 -23.13
N THR A 18 4.04 -3.81 -21.88
CA THR A 18 4.26 -5.18 -21.41
C THR A 18 3.02 -5.76 -20.74
N LEU A 19 2.91 -7.09 -20.70
CA LEU A 19 1.85 -7.81 -20.00
C LEU A 19 2.04 -7.83 -18.47
N TYR A 20 3.17 -7.30 -17.97
CA TYR A 20 3.51 -7.33 -16.56
C TYR A 20 3.36 -5.94 -15.94
N GLU A 21 2.98 -5.90 -14.67
CA GLU A 21 2.93 -4.67 -13.89
C GLU A 21 4.36 -4.09 -13.74
N ILE A 22 4.54 -2.83 -14.12
CA ILE A 22 5.83 -2.13 -13.93
C ILE A 22 5.83 -1.51 -12.55
N PHE A 23 6.76 -1.94 -11.70
CA PHE A 23 6.96 -1.34 -10.39
C PHE A 23 7.65 0.02 -10.53
N LYS A 24 6.93 1.07 -10.20
CA LYS A 24 7.42 2.45 -10.19
C LYS A 24 7.67 2.92 -8.76
N PRO A 25 8.71 3.74 -8.52
CA PRO A 25 8.89 4.34 -7.22
C PRO A 25 7.71 5.28 -6.89
N GLU A 26 7.23 5.18 -5.66
CA GLU A 26 6.17 6.08 -5.17
C GLU A 26 6.74 7.49 -5.00
N LYS A 27 6.07 8.49 -5.56
CA LYS A 27 6.48 9.91 -5.50
C LYS A 27 5.50 10.78 -4.70
N ARG A 28 4.30 10.27 -4.43
CA ARG A 28 3.26 11.04 -3.75
C ARG A 28 3.57 11.17 -2.26
N PRO A 29 3.69 12.39 -1.71
CA PRO A 29 4.10 12.63 -0.31
C PRO A 29 3.21 11.90 0.70
N PHE A 30 1.93 11.77 0.44
CA PHE A 30 1.00 11.04 1.31
C PHE A 30 1.43 9.60 1.55
N PHE A 31 1.93 8.91 0.54
CA PHE A 31 2.33 7.50 0.64
C PHE A 31 3.80 7.34 1.05
N THR A 32 4.69 8.28 0.68
CA THR A 32 6.12 8.20 0.98
C THR A 32 6.46 8.52 2.43
N ASN A 33 5.66 9.36 3.11
CA ASN A 33 5.88 9.66 4.52
C ASN A 33 5.77 8.40 5.38
N ASN A 34 6.81 8.08 6.17
CA ASN A 34 6.88 6.90 7.03
C ASN A 34 6.51 5.58 6.31
N VAL A 35 6.94 5.45 5.07
CA VAL A 35 6.71 4.24 4.25
C VAL A 35 7.34 3.00 4.89
N SER A 36 8.44 3.14 5.63
CA SER A 36 9.17 2.05 6.28
C SER A 36 8.31 1.18 7.21
N ILE A 37 7.21 1.72 7.74
CA ILE A 37 6.26 0.93 8.54
C ILE A 37 5.58 -0.14 7.68
N PHE A 38 5.29 0.17 6.41
CA PHE A 38 4.56 -0.70 5.48
C PHE A 38 5.49 -1.60 4.63
N GLU A 39 6.79 -1.44 4.76
CA GLU A 39 7.75 -2.30 4.08
C GLU A 39 7.75 -3.71 4.66
N THR A 40 7.81 -4.70 3.79
CA THR A 40 7.89 -6.13 4.09
C THR A 40 9.03 -6.76 3.28
N PRO A 41 9.64 -7.86 3.73
CA PRO A 41 10.70 -8.53 2.97
C PRO A 41 10.29 -8.94 1.55
N ILE A 42 9.02 -9.27 1.37
CA ILE A 42 8.37 -9.44 0.06
C ILE A 42 7.36 -8.30 -0.10
N ASN A 43 7.39 -7.58 -1.20
CA ASN A 43 6.48 -6.46 -1.45
C ASN A 43 5.04 -6.96 -1.61
N ILE A 44 4.28 -6.93 -0.51
CA ILE A 44 2.86 -7.30 -0.47
C ILE A 44 1.98 -6.11 -0.79
N PHE A 45 2.41 -4.93 -0.35
CA PHE A 45 1.71 -3.69 -0.57
C PHE A 45 2.43 -2.81 -1.60
N TYR A 46 1.69 -2.40 -2.61
CA TYR A 46 2.16 -1.48 -3.64
C TYR A 46 1.22 -0.27 -3.71
N SER A 47 1.65 0.85 -3.14
CA SER A 47 0.85 2.07 -2.99
C SER A 47 0.38 2.66 -4.32
N ASN A 48 1.16 2.48 -5.39
CA ASN A 48 0.80 2.97 -6.73
C ASN A 48 -0.47 2.33 -7.30
N ARG A 49 -0.95 1.20 -6.77
CA ARG A 49 -2.26 0.65 -7.12
C ARG A 49 -3.42 1.52 -6.66
N ILE A 50 -3.20 2.31 -5.60
CA ILE A 50 -4.18 3.29 -5.14
C ILE A 50 -4.15 4.49 -6.09
N GLY A 51 -5.23 4.72 -6.83
CA GLY A 51 -5.33 5.76 -7.86
C GLY A 51 -4.72 5.39 -9.21
N SER A 52 -4.38 4.11 -9.44
CA SER A 52 -3.93 3.64 -10.75
C SER A 52 -5.12 3.45 -11.71
N ASN A 53 -4.84 3.55 -13.01
CA ASN A 53 -5.85 3.27 -14.03
C ASN A 53 -6.30 1.80 -13.96
N ILE A 54 -7.59 1.58 -14.22
CA ILE A 54 -8.18 0.25 -14.29
C ILE A 54 -8.42 -0.11 -15.76
N PHE A 55 -7.99 -1.30 -16.15
CA PHE A 55 -8.26 -1.85 -17.47
C PHE A 55 -9.50 -2.75 -17.43
N PHE A 56 -10.47 -2.44 -18.28
CA PHE A 56 -11.69 -3.22 -18.42
C PHE A 56 -12.19 -3.16 -19.87
N ASN A 57 -12.48 -4.32 -20.47
CA ASN A 57 -12.91 -4.45 -21.87
C ASN A 57 -12.02 -3.68 -22.86
N ASP A 58 -10.70 -3.84 -22.74
CA ASP A 58 -9.67 -3.21 -23.59
C ASP A 58 -9.59 -1.66 -23.46
N PHE A 59 -10.33 -1.08 -22.54
CA PHE A 59 -10.26 0.34 -22.21
C PHE A 59 -9.55 0.59 -20.89
N SER A 60 -8.77 1.67 -20.84
CA SER A 60 -8.13 2.17 -19.63
C SER A 60 -9.00 3.26 -19.02
N TYR A 61 -9.45 3.05 -17.79
CA TYR A 61 -10.26 4.01 -17.04
C TYR A 61 -9.42 4.65 -15.95
N LYS A 62 -9.41 5.97 -15.94
CA LYS A 62 -8.74 6.75 -14.91
C LYS A 62 -9.50 6.65 -13.60
N THR A 63 -8.78 6.42 -12.50
CA THR A 63 -9.38 6.46 -11.16
C THR A 63 -9.00 7.73 -10.43
N LEU A 64 -9.95 8.25 -9.66
CA LEU A 64 -9.77 9.38 -8.76
C LEU A 64 -9.82 8.90 -7.31
N ILE A 65 -8.91 9.40 -6.48
CA ILE A 65 -8.95 9.17 -5.05
C ILE A 65 -9.86 10.22 -4.42
N ASN A 66 -11.05 9.81 -3.98
CA ASN A 66 -12.00 10.72 -3.31
C ASN A 66 -11.55 11.03 -1.89
N ASN A 67 -11.15 9.98 -1.17
CA ASN A 67 -10.67 10.09 0.20
C ASN A 67 -9.54 9.11 0.44
N ALA A 68 -8.53 9.55 1.18
CA ALA A 68 -7.51 8.69 1.72
C ALA A 68 -7.16 9.14 3.13
N VAL A 69 -7.07 8.17 4.04
CA VAL A 69 -6.67 8.40 5.42
C VAL A 69 -5.49 7.50 5.73
N LYS A 70 -4.45 8.08 6.31
CA LYS A 70 -3.27 7.37 6.79
C LYS A 70 -3.07 7.68 8.27
N LEU A 71 -3.02 6.64 9.08
CA LEU A 71 -2.68 6.70 10.49
C LEU A 71 -1.45 5.84 10.73
N TYR A 72 -0.48 6.34 11.43
CA TYR A 72 0.71 5.57 11.81
C TYR A 72 1.27 6.10 13.13
N GLY A 73 2.01 5.26 13.80
CA GLY A 73 2.68 5.62 15.03
C GLY A 73 3.55 4.50 15.56
N GLU A 74 4.29 4.85 16.59
CA GLU A 74 5.13 3.94 17.34
C GLU A 74 4.89 4.13 18.84
N SER A 75 4.75 3.02 19.55
CA SER A 75 4.59 3.01 21.01
C SER A 75 5.95 2.94 21.69
N LYS A 76 6.02 3.40 22.92
CA LYS A 76 7.21 3.24 23.80
C LYS A 76 7.64 1.78 24.01
N SER A 77 6.78 0.84 23.66
CA SER A 77 7.07 -0.61 23.71
C SER A 77 7.60 -1.15 22.40
N ASP A 78 8.16 -0.33 21.50
CA ASP A 78 8.72 -0.71 20.22
C ASP A 78 7.71 -1.40 19.28
N LEU A 79 6.43 -1.07 19.45
CA LEU A 79 5.35 -1.50 18.58
C LEU A 79 5.01 -0.37 17.61
N ALA A 80 5.37 -0.56 16.34
CA ALA A 80 4.97 0.32 15.25
C ALA A 80 3.68 -0.18 14.61
N TYR A 81 2.79 0.75 14.25
CA TYR A 81 1.53 0.44 13.60
C TYR A 81 1.25 1.43 12.46
N GLY A 82 0.56 0.95 11.44
CA GLY A 82 0.16 1.77 10.31
C GLY A 82 -1.14 1.27 9.71
N ILE A 83 -2.02 2.21 9.33
CA ILE A 83 -3.28 1.95 8.63
C ILE A 83 -3.40 2.94 7.49
N ILE A 84 -3.76 2.47 6.31
CA ILE A 84 -4.17 3.30 5.17
C ILE A 84 -5.53 2.79 4.72
N VAL A 85 -6.46 3.71 4.53
CA VAL A 85 -7.76 3.44 3.94
C VAL A 85 -7.99 4.44 2.83
N SER A 86 -8.43 3.98 1.66
CA SER A 86 -8.75 4.83 0.53
C SER A 86 -10.06 4.43 -0.12
N ASP A 87 -10.77 5.45 -0.59
CA ASP A 87 -11.99 5.33 -1.39
C ASP A 87 -11.74 6.03 -2.73
N MET A 88 -12.01 5.32 -3.82
CA MET A 88 -11.71 5.74 -5.17
C MET A 88 -12.92 5.54 -6.06
N GLU A 89 -12.99 6.30 -7.15
CA GLU A 89 -14.01 6.14 -8.19
C GLU A 89 -13.39 6.29 -9.58
N ILE A 90 -14.13 5.91 -10.60
CA ILE A 90 -13.71 6.08 -11.99
C ILE A 90 -14.08 7.49 -12.45
N ASP A 91 -13.13 8.22 -13.06
CA ASP A 91 -13.26 9.63 -13.51
C ASP A 91 -14.19 9.78 -14.75
N GLU A 92 -14.62 8.72 -15.37
CA GLU A 92 -15.47 8.82 -16.54
C GLU A 92 -16.95 8.80 -16.17
N LYS A 93 -17.73 9.68 -16.83
CA LYS A 93 -19.19 9.74 -16.73
C LYS A 93 -19.85 8.53 -17.43
N ILE A 94 -19.54 7.37 -16.93
CA ILE A 94 -20.25 6.15 -17.28
C ILE A 94 -21.50 6.14 -16.41
N ASN A 95 -22.63 5.66 -16.92
CA ASN A 95 -23.89 5.54 -16.16
C ASN A 95 -23.78 4.61 -14.91
N PHE A 96 -22.61 4.16 -14.61
CA PHE A 96 -22.25 3.30 -13.49
C PHE A 96 -20.96 3.84 -12.85
N TYR A 97 -21.03 4.25 -11.58
CA TYR A 97 -19.91 4.76 -10.79
C TYR A 97 -19.43 3.66 -9.83
N PRO A 98 -18.57 2.75 -10.25
CA PRO A 98 -18.08 1.71 -9.37
C PRO A 98 -17.17 2.33 -8.31
N LYS A 99 -17.46 2.05 -7.06
CA LYS A 99 -16.61 2.41 -5.93
C LYS A 99 -15.53 1.36 -5.78
N ILE A 100 -14.32 1.84 -5.56
CA ILE A 100 -13.16 1.02 -5.32
C ILE A 100 -12.64 1.38 -3.94
N LYS A 101 -12.39 0.37 -3.12
CA LYS A 101 -11.86 0.56 -1.76
C LYS A 101 -10.56 -0.18 -1.61
N SER A 102 -9.61 0.44 -0.93
CA SER A 102 -8.38 -0.22 -0.51
C SER A 102 -8.11 0.07 0.95
N SER A 103 -7.73 -0.94 1.69
CA SER A 103 -7.30 -0.80 3.07
C SER A 103 -6.08 -1.65 3.36
N ILE A 104 -5.16 -1.10 4.15
CA ILE A 104 -3.95 -1.76 4.58
C ILE A 104 -3.81 -1.53 6.07
N ALA A 105 -3.52 -2.59 6.82
CA ALA A 105 -3.16 -2.51 8.23
C ALA A 105 -1.83 -3.23 8.46
N ARG A 106 -0.95 -2.61 9.24
CA ARG A 106 0.38 -3.12 9.56
C ARG A 106 0.64 -3.00 11.05
N LEU A 107 1.18 -4.07 11.63
CA LEU A 107 1.75 -4.08 12.97
C LEU A 107 3.17 -4.63 12.88
N ARG A 108 4.13 -3.98 13.52
CA ARG A 108 5.53 -4.41 13.58
C ARG A 108 6.04 -4.24 15.01
N LYS A 109 6.54 -5.33 15.60
CA LYS A 109 7.14 -5.34 16.91
C LYS A 109 8.64 -5.55 16.78
N THR A 110 9.44 -4.60 17.24
CA THR A 110 10.87 -4.77 17.39
C THR A 110 11.18 -5.77 18.51
N ILE A 111 12.11 -6.66 18.26
CA ILE A 111 12.51 -7.75 19.16
C ILE A 111 14.03 -7.84 19.23
N LEU A 112 14.57 -8.37 20.32
CA LEU A 112 16.00 -8.65 20.57
C LEU A 112 16.86 -7.39 20.57
N ASP A 113 16.97 -6.71 19.45
CA ASP A 113 17.71 -5.49 19.22
C ASP A 113 16.90 -4.54 18.32
N GLU A 114 17.37 -3.31 18.09
CA GLU A 114 16.66 -2.31 17.28
C GLU A 114 16.51 -2.70 15.80
N THR A 115 17.17 -3.77 15.36
CA THR A 115 17.23 -4.16 13.97
C THR A 115 16.41 -5.41 13.64
N SER A 116 16.01 -6.18 14.67
CA SER A 116 15.21 -7.40 14.53
C SER A 116 13.72 -7.09 14.79
N TYR A 117 12.83 -7.67 13.98
CA TYR A 117 11.40 -7.46 14.16
C TYR A 117 10.55 -8.66 13.73
N ILE A 118 9.33 -8.70 14.23
CA ILE A 118 8.22 -9.51 13.72
C ILE A 118 7.10 -8.58 13.31
N GLY A 119 6.43 -8.88 12.21
CA GLY A 119 5.36 -8.08 11.66
C GLY A 119 4.16 -8.87 11.18
N LEU A 120 3.01 -8.20 11.20
CA LEU A 120 1.74 -8.67 10.66
C LEU A 120 1.23 -7.63 9.67
N MET A 121 0.73 -8.06 8.52
CA MET A 121 0.09 -7.19 7.54
C MET A 121 -1.20 -7.81 7.04
N ALA A 122 -2.21 -6.97 6.88
CA ALA A 122 -3.46 -7.29 6.23
C ALA A 122 -3.73 -6.25 5.16
N THR A 123 -4.08 -6.68 3.96
CA THR A 123 -4.50 -5.78 2.88
C THR A 123 -5.83 -6.27 2.32
N ASN A 124 -6.71 -5.33 2.01
CA ASN A 124 -7.95 -5.57 1.29
C ASN A 124 -8.01 -4.63 0.10
N TYR A 125 -8.37 -5.16 -1.05
CA TYR A 125 -8.69 -4.39 -2.25
C TYR A 125 -10.02 -4.89 -2.81
N ASN A 126 -10.98 -3.99 -2.91
CA ASN A 126 -12.32 -4.29 -3.37
C ASN A 126 -12.66 -3.35 -4.52
N ASP A 127 -12.85 -3.91 -5.70
CA ASP A 127 -13.42 -3.22 -6.84
C ASP A 127 -14.73 -3.90 -7.29
N PHE A 128 -15.41 -3.35 -8.28
CA PHE A 128 -16.67 -3.86 -8.76
C PHE A 128 -16.58 -5.25 -9.43
N ARG A 129 -15.39 -5.78 -9.65
CA ARG A 129 -15.12 -7.06 -10.32
C ARG A 129 -14.72 -8.15 -9.33
N TYR A 130 -13.93 -7.81 -8.32
CA TYR A 130 -13.38 -8.77 -7.36
C TYR A 130 -13.05 -8.12 -6.02
N ASN A 131 -13.00 -8.96 -5.01
CA ASN A 131 -12.45 -8.64 -3.69
C ASN A 131 -11.20 -9.48 -3.46
N SER A 132 -10.12 -8.86 -3.02
CA SER A 132 -8.85 -9.51 -2.72
C SER A 132 -8.41 -9.17 -1.31
N ASP A 133 -8.25 -10.19 -0.49
CA ASP A 133 -7.73 -10.10 0.86
C ASP A 133 -6.39 -10.83 0.93
N VAL A 134 -5.37 -10.18 1.48
CA VAL A 134 -4.06 -10.79 1.72
C VAL A 134 -3.67 -10.58 3.17
N TYR A 135 -3.27 -11.64 3.83
CA TYR A 135 -2.73 -11.63 5.19
C TYR A 135 -1.32 -12.17 5.17
N SER A 136 -0.42 -11.52 5.87
CA SER A 136 0.97 -11.98 5.95
C SER A 136 1.55 -11.84 7.33
N ILE A 137 2.48 -12.72 7.62
CA ILE A 137 3.39 -12.66 8.76
C ILE A 137 4.80 -12.58 8.20
N ASP A 138 5.56 -11.63 8.67
CA ASP A 138 6.93 -11.44 8.24
C ASP A 138 7.84 -11.10 9.43
N GLY A 139 9.13 -11.23 9.22
CA GLY A 139 10.13 -10.91 10.23
C GLY A 139 11.52 -10.79 9.64
N LEU A 140 12.35 -10.18 10.41
CA LEU A 140 13.78 -10.08 10.17
C LEU A 140 14.51 -10.30 11.48
N ILE A 141 15.43 -11.25 11.49
CA ILE A 141 16.31 -11.51 12.63
C ILE A 141 17.73 -11.18 12.19
N ASN A 142 18.34 -10.23 12.86
CA ASN A 142 19.74 -9.88 12.71
C ASN A 142 20.51 -10.43 13.90
N LEU A 143 21.56 -11.17 13.62
CA LEU A 143 22.44 -11.74 14.63
C LEU A 143 23.89 -11.31 14.38
N TYR A 144 24.71 -11.32 15.42
CA TYR A 144 26.14 -11.00 15.35
C TYR A 144 26.43 -9.63 14.70
N ASP A 145 25.82 -8.56 15.23
CA ASP A 145 26.00 -7.19 14.73
C ASP A 145 25.73 -7.07 13.22
N ASN A 146 24.61 -7.60 12.77
CA ASN A 146 24.15 -7.60 11.35
C ASN A 146 24.99 -8.48 10.40
N ARG A 147 25.82 -9.37 10.90
CA ARG A 147 26.57 -10.31 10.05
C ARG A 147 25.71 -11.44 9.50
N LEU A 148 24.59 -11.75 10.16
CA LEU A 148 23.63 -12.75 9.72
C LEU A 148 22.23 -12.15 9.73
N ARG A 149 21.59 -12.11 8.55
CA ARG A 149 20.21 -11.65 8.36
C ARG A 149 19.36 -12.82 7.91
N ILE A 150 18.28 -13.10 8.63
CA ILE A 150 17.31 -14.16 8.32
C ILE A 150 15.96 -13.51 8.06
N PRO A 151 15.58 -13.27 6.79
CA PRO A 151 14.24 -12.83 6.46
C PRO A 151 13.28 -14.01 6.53
N CYS A 152 12.13 -13.80 7.18
CA CYS A 152 11.05 -14.77 7.24
C CYS A 152 9.79 -14.11 6.68
N ASN A 153 9.04 -14.84 5.85
CA ASN A 153 7.75 -14.37 5.34
C ASN A 153 6.82 -15.53 5.05
N SER A 154 5.52 -15.32 5.33
CA SER A 154 4.43 -16.23 4.97
C SER A 154 3.20 -15.39 4.57
N ILE A 155 2.55 -15.78 3.49
CA ILE A 155 1.37 -15.12 2.89
C ILE A 155 0.19 -16.06 2.99
#